data_570ec02b730fb57d4ea70a21c885cf6f
#
_entry.id   570ec02b730fb57d4ea70a21c885cf6f
#
_cell.length_a   1.000
_cell.length_b   1.000
_cell.length_c   1.000
_cell.angle_alpha   90.00
_cell.angle_beta   90.00
_cell.angle_gamma   90.00
#
_symmetry.space_group_name_H-M   'P 1'
#
loop_
_entity.id
_entity.type
_entity.pdbx_description
1 polymer ?
#
loop_
_entity_poly.entity_id
_entity_poly.type
_entity_poly.pdbx_seq_one_letter_code
_entity_poly.pdbx_strand_id
1 'polypeptide(L)'
;MNGYIVKGIGGFYYVKTPDGIVECKPRGIFRKQKITPVAGDEVTLEAENGASVIAQIALRKNVFVRPPVANLDVLFLVASTTQPTPSTLVLDKLSAIAVDKGVQPVIVCTKGDLAEAEFLRSAYEKSTLPFIRIDYSSGAGLDEVKQWISGRLCAFCGNSGVGKSTLLNALLPDAARETSAISQKLGRGRHTTREVTVFEAFGGRIADTPGFASLEANRAGFIPKENLEHAFPEFGPYLGQCQFTGCSHRTEKGCAVRQALAEGKLSQTRYDSYCAMYDEVKDVKDWQRPKF
;
A
#
# COMPACT_ATOMS: atom_id res chain seq x y z
N MET A 1 -11.91 25.54 -7.64
CA MET A 1 -12.71 24.38 -7.14
C MET A 1 -11.77 23.29 -6.66
N ASN A 2 -12.00 22.69 -5.49
CA ASN A 2 -11.13 21.64 -4.96
C ASN A 2 -11.71 20.24 -5.23
N GLY A 3 -10.83 19.26 -5.40
CA GLY A 3 -11.20 17.87 -5.62
C GLY A 3 -10.00 16.95 -5.50
N TYR A 4 -10.20 15.66 -5.80
CA TYR A 4 -9.12 14.69 -5.88
C TYR A 4 -9.14 13.93 -7.21
N ILE A 5 -7.96 13.52 -7.67
CA ILE A 5 -7.82 12.79 -8.93
C ILE A 5 -8.34 11.35 -8.74
N VAL A 6 -9.37 11.00 -9.47
CA VAL A 6 -9.93 9.63 -9.54
C VAL A 6 -9.06 8.75 -10.42
N LYS A 7 -8.63 9.25 -11.59
CA LYS A 7 -7.79 8.54 -12.55
C LYS A 7 -7.13 9.48 -13.54
N GLY A 8 -6.07 9.02 -14.20
CA GLY A 8 -5.43 9.72 -15.32
C GLY A 8 -5.30 8.81 -16.54
N ILE A 9 -5.72 9.28 -17.72
CA ILE A 9 -5.68 8.52 -18.97
C ILE A 9 -5.26 9.44 -20.12
N GLY A 10 -4.20 9.06 -20.84
CA GLY A 10 -3.83 9.76 -22.08
C GLY A 10 -3.48 11.24 -21.90
N GLY A 11 -3.03 11.64 -20.69
CA GLY A 11 -2.74 13.04 -20.36
C GLY A 11 -3.96 13.85 -19.90
N PHE A 12 -5.13 13.23 -19.81
CA PHE A 12 -6.32 13.77 -19.15
C PHE A 12 -6.45 13.20 -17.75
N TYR A 13 -7.05 13.99 -16.85
CA TYR A 13 -7.30 13.64 -15.48
C TYR A 13 -8.78 13.83 -15.15
N TYR A 14 -9.33 12.88 -14.42
CA TYR A 14 -10.71 12.92 -13.95
C TYR A 14 -10.69 13.24 -12.48
N VAL A 15 -11.22 14.40 -12.12
CA VAL A 15 -11.20 14.93 -10.76
C VAL A 15 -12.59 14.88 -10.17
N LYS A 16 -12.76 14.20 -9.03
CA LYS A 16 -14.00 14.24 -8.25
C LYS A 16 -14.03 15.54 -7.46
N THR A 17 -15.10 16.30 -7.70
CA THR A 17 -15.42 17.53 -6.99
C THR A 17 -16.80 17.38 -6.30
N PRO A 18 -17.23 18.32 -5.44
CA PRO A 18 -18.59 18.29 -4.88
C PRO A 18 -19.69 18.26 -5.94
N ASP A 19 -19.45 18.88 -7.11
CA ASP A 19 -20.43 19.01 -8.20
C ASP A 19 -20.39 17.82 -9.18
N GLY A 20 -19.48 16.86 -8.99
CA GLY A 20 -19.33 15.69 -9.85
C GLY A 20 -17.91 15.45 -10.33
N ILE A 21 -17.76 14.63 -11.37
CA ILE A 21 -16.45 14.33 -11.98
C ILE A 21 -16.20 15.30 -13.12
N VAL A 22 -15.04 15.99 -13.08
CA VAL A 22 -14.59 16.95 -14.08
C VAL A 22 -13.39 16.39 -14.81
N GLU A 23 -13.44 16.35 -16.16
CA GLU A 23 -12.29 16.06 -17.01
C GLU A 23 -11.43 17.33 -17.16
N CYS A 24 -10.13 17.21 -16.96
CA CYS A 24 -9.21 18.34 -17.01
C CYS A 24 -7.80 17.94 -17.46
N LYS A 25 -6.99 18.93 -17.78
CA LYS A 25 -5.55 18.77 -18.05
C LYS A 25 -4.72 19.49 -16.99
N PRO A 26 -3.49 19.03 -16.73
CA PRO A 26 -2.59 19.75 -15.83
C PRO A 26 -2.04 21.00 -16.55
N ARG A 27 -1.83 22.09 -15.82
CA ARG A 27 -1.08 23.23 -16.33
C ARG A 27 0.33 22.85 -16.75
N GLY A 28 0.83 23.48 -17.81
CA GLY A 28 2.16 23.21 -18.36
C GLY A 28 3.32 23.38 -17.38
N ILE A 29 3.11 24.10 -16.26
CA ILE A 29 4.11 24.28 -15.21
C ILE A 29 4.53 22.96 -14.55
N PHE A 30 3.61 22.00 -14.38
CA PHE A 30 3.92 20.71 -13.78
C PHE A 30 4.93 19.92 -14.61
N ARG A 31 4.84 20.03 -15.94
CA ARG A 31 5.82 19.41 -16.85
C ARG A 31 7.22 20.02 -16.68
N LYS A 32 7.30 21.35 -16.45
CA LYS A 32 8.57 22.05 -16.20
C LYS A 32 9.16 21.65 -14.85
N GLN A 33 8.32 21.43 -13.85
CA GLN A 33 8.69 20.98 -12.50
C GLN A 33 8.92 19.47 -12.40
N LYS A 34 8.69 18.71 -13.50
CA LYS A 34 8.76 17.24 -13.51
C LYS A 34 7.78 16.57 -12.53
N ILE A 35 6.68 17.23 -12.22
CA ILE A 35 5.62 16.69 -11.38
C ILE A 35 4.56 16.08 -12.29
N THR A 36 4.28 14.78 -12.09
CA THR A 36 3.18 14.08 -12.75
C THR A 36 2.04 13.95 -11.76
N PRO A 37 0.83 14.48 -12.07
CA PRO A 37 -0.34 14.20 -11.25
C PRO A 37 -0.66 12.70 -11.28
N VAL A 38 -1.15 12.15 -10.16
CA VAL A 38 -1.49 10.74 -10.05
C VAL A 38 -2.83 10.57 -9.34
N ALA A 39 -3.44 9.39 -9.43
CA ALA A 39 -4.66 9.07 -8.69
C ALA A 39 -4.44 9.26 -7.18
N GLY A 40 -5.43 9.83 -6.50
CA GLY A 40 -5.33 10.17 -5.06
C GLY A 40 -4.74 11.55 -4.77
N ASP A 41 -4.19 12.28 -5.75
CA ASP A 41 -3.76 13.67 -5.54
C ASP A 41 -4.95 14.56 -5.22
N GLU A 42 -4.81 15.38 -4.21
CA GLU A 42 -5.71 16.49 -3.92
C GLU A 42 -5.32 17.71 -4.75
N VAL A 43 -6.29 18.28 -5.47
CA VAL A 43 -6.01 19.30 -6.49
C VAL A 43 -6.98 20.46 -6.42
N THR A 44 -6.50 21.62 -6.88
CA THR A 44 -7.34 22.80 -7.17
C THR A 44 -7.50 22.93 -8.66
N LEU A 45 -8.76 23.02 -9.10
CA LEU A 45 -9.14 23.28 -10.51
C LEU A 45 -9.43 24.77 -10.71
N GLU A 46 -9.02 25.28 -11.86
CA GLU A 46 -9.37 26.60 -12.36
C GLU A 46 -9.90 26.52 -13.79
N ALA A 47 -10.70 27.52 -14.17
CA ALA A 47 -11.15 27.65 -15.55
C ALA A 47 -10.09 28.41 -16.36
N GLU A 48 -9.69 27.85 -17.51
CA GLU A 48 -8.74 28.46 -18.43
C GLU A 48 -9.22 28.21 -19.86
N ASN A 49 -9.49 29.27 -20.62
CA ASN A 49 -10.01 29.21 -22.00
C ASN A 49 -11.25 28.32 -22.16
N GLY A 50 -12.18 28.37 -21.19
CA GLY A 50 -13.43 27.58 -21.23
C GLY A 50 -13.27 26.11 -20.84
N ALA A 51 -12.07 25.65 -20.45
CA ALA A 51 -11.79 24.32 -19.99
C ALA A 51 -11.34 24.32 -18.52
N SER A 52 -11.56 23.23 -17.81
CA SER A 52 -11.02 23.04 -16.46
C SER A 52 -9.58 22.55 -16.53
N VAL A 53 -8.70 23.16 -15.73
CA VAL A 53 -7.29 22.75 -15.61
C VAL A 53 -6.93 22.49 -14.15
N ILE A 54 -6.02 21.52 -13.91
CA ILE A 54 -5.37 21.36 -12.62
C ILE A 54 -4.38 22.51 -12.45
N ALA A 55 -4.71 23.46 -11.57
CA ALA A 55 -3.89 24.63 -11.27
C ALA A 55 -2.87 24.36 -10.18
N GLN A 56 -3.24 23.54 -9.17
CA GLN A 56 -2.38 23.21 -8.03
C GLN A 56 -2.58 21.75 -7.63
N ILE A 57 -1.52 21.14 -7.09
CA ILE A 57 -1.53 19.85 -6.42
C ILE A 57 -1.12 20.14 -4.97
N ALA A 58 -1.93 19.69 -4.02
CA ALA A 58 -1.63 19.82 -2.60
C ALA A 58 -0.37 19.01 -2.23
N LEU A 59 0.25 19.35 -1.11
CA LEU A 59 1.38 18.59 -0.58
C LEU A 59 0.96 17.14 -0.35
N ARG A 60 1.66 16.21 -0.98
CA ARG A 60 1.40 14.78 -0.82
C ARG A 60 1.90 14.29 0.54
N LYS A 61 1.10 13.47 1.22
CA LYS A 61 1.55 12.72 2.40
C LYS A 61 2.60 11.68 1.98
N ASN A 62 2.34 11.00 0.88
CA ASN A 62 3.20 9.99 0.28
C ASN A 62 2.86 9.82 -1.20
N VAL A 63 3.74 9.13 -1.93
CA VAL A 63 3.50 8.75 -3.32
C VAL A 63 4.19 7.40 -3.63
N PHE A 64 3.46 6.55 -4.34
CA PHE A 64 3.98 5.34 -4.95
C PHE A 64 4.18 5.58 -6.45
N VAL A 65 5.29 5.09 -6.98
CA VAL A 65 5.62 5.24 -8.40
C VAL A 65 4.98 4.12 -9.22
N ARG A 66 4.89 2.94 -8.63
CA ARG A 66 4.27 1.76 -9.26
C ARG A 66 3.51 0.95 -8.22
N PRO A 67 2.19 0.94 -8.30
CA PRO A 67 1.35 1.77 -9.18
C PRO A 67 1.38 3.25 -8.80
N PRO A 68 1.12 4.18 -9.77
CA PRO A 68 1.16 5.63 -9.50
C PRO A 68 -0.06 6.07 -8.70
N VAL A 69 0.11 6.18 -7.38
CA VAL A 69 -0.94 6.61 -6.44
C VAL A 69 -0.33 7.46 -5.34
N ALA A 70 -1.04 8.50 -4.92
CA ALA A 70 -0.64 9.40 -3.84
C ALA A 70 -1.63 9.35 -2.67
N ASN A 71 -1.15 9.81 -1.50
CA ASN A 71 -1.96 10.04 -0.31
C ASN A 71 -2.66 8.79 0.25
N LEU A 72 -2.04 7.61 0.09
CA LEU A 72 -2.53 6.40 0.74
C LEU A 72 -2.41 6.52 2.28
N ASP A 73 -3.48 6.12 2.97
CA ASP A 73 -3.49 6.03 4.42
C ASP A 73 -3.26 4.57 4.89
N VAL A 74 -3.83 3.61 4.15
CA VAL A 74 -3.76 2.17 4.49
C VAL A 74 -3.39 1.33 3.27
N LEU A 75 -2.49 0.37 3.48
CA LEU A 75 -2.17 -0.67 2.51
C LEU A 75 -2.57 -2.04 3.07
N PHE A 76 -3.64 -2.63 2.54
CA PHE A 76 -4.04 -3.99 2.87
C PHE A 76 -3.14 -5.00 2.15
N LEU A 77 -2.38 -5.76 2.92
CA LEU A 77 -1.50 -6.83 2.45
C LEU A 77 -2.26 -8.15 2.49
N VAL A 78 -2.79 -8.54 1.34
CA VAL A 78 -3.68 -9.70 1.22
C VAL A 78 -2.87 -10.97 1.01
N ALA A 79 -3.01 -11.92 1.91
CA ALA A 79 -2.45 -13.26 1.85
C ALA A 79 -3.57 -14.30 2.00
N SER A 80 -3.34 -15.55 1.62
CA SER A 80 -4.31 -16.62 1.77
C SER A 80 -3.81 -17.67 2.77
N THR A 81 -4.73 -18.34 3.48
CA THR A 81 -4.41 -19.50 4.33
C THR A 81 -3.93 -20.71 3.53
N THR A 82 -4.31 -20.78 2.26
CA THR A 82 -4.05 -21.90 1.34
C THR A 82 -3.19 -21.45 0.15
N GLN A 83 -3.35 -22.10 -1.02
CA GLN A 83 -2.66 -21.70 -2.25
C GLN A 83 -3.16 -20.33 -2.80
N PRO A 84 -2.24 -19.48 -3.27
CA PRO A 84 -0.78 -19.64 -3.24
C PRO A 84 -0.23 -19.49 -1.82
N THR A 85 0.78 -20.30 -1.47
CA THR A 85 1.45 -20.21 -0.16
C THR A 85 2.03 -18.81 0.06
N PRO A 86 1.70 -18.13 1.14
CA PRO A 86 2.19 -16.78 1.39
C PRO A 86 3.70 -16.79 1.69
N SER A 87 4.42 -15.86 1.09
CA SER A 87 5.82 -15.59 1.44
C SER A 87 5.85 -14.45 2.46
N THR A 88 6.26 -14.75 3.69
CA THR A 88 6.41 -13.75 4.75
C THR A 88 7.42 -12.67 4.35
N LEU A 89 8.54 -13.03 3.70
CA LEU A 89 9.51 -12.05 3.22
C LEU A 89 8.89 -11.03 2.26
N VAL A 90 7.98 -11.45 1.37
CA VAL A 90 7.30 -10.52 0.45
C VAL A 90 6.34 -9.61 1.22
N LEU A 91 5.55 -10.16 2.15
CA LEU A 91 4.64 -9.37 2.97
C LEU A 91 5.42 -8.38 3.85
N ASP A 92 6.56 -8.81 4.41
CA ASP A 92 7.41 -7.99 5.26
C ASP A 92 8.09 -6.86 4.48
N LYS A 93 8.58 -7.13 3.27
CA LYS A 93 9.10 -6.07 2.38
C LYS A 93 8.06 -5.00 2.09
N LEU A 94 6.83 -5.42 1.81
CA LEU A 94 5.75 -4.49 1.52
C LEU A 94 5.29 -3.71 2.74
N SER A 95 5.20 -4.38 3.90
CA SER A 95 4.86 -3.70 5.15
C SER A 95 5.93 -2.66 5.50
N ALA A 96 7.21 -2.99 5.34
CA ALA A 96 8.30 -2.08 5.59
C ALA A 96 8.28 -0.86 4.65
N ILE A 97 8.04 -1.09 3.34
CA ILE A 97 7.89 0.02 2.37
C ILE A 97 6.68 0.90 2.71
N ALA A 98 5.56 0.31 3.14
CA ALA A 98 4.40 1.08 3.56
C ALA A 98 4.73 1.96 4.77
N VAL A 99 5.35 1.38 5.81
CA VAL A 99 5.77 2.12 7.01
C VAL A 99 6.73 3.25 6.67
N ASP A 100 7.78 2.99 5.87
CA ASP A 100 8.75 4.01 5.45
C ASP A 100 8.09 5.19 4.71
N LYS A 101 6.99 4.92 4.00
CA LYS A 101 6.17 5.94 3.32
C LYS A 101 5.09 6.57 4.21
N GLY A 102 5.01 6.25 5.49
CA GLY A 102 3.96 6.74 6.38
C GLY A 102 2.57 6.19 6.08
N VAL A 103 2.49 5.00 5.47
CA VAL A 103 1.25 4.27 5.20
C VAL A 103 1.10 3.14 6.20
N GLN A 104 -0.10 2.98 6.78
CA GLN A 104 -0.39 1.89 7.70
C GLN A 104 -0.56 0.56 6.95
N PRO A 105 0.33 -0.43 7.11
CA PRO A 105 0.09 -1.77 6.58
C PRO A 105 -0.87 -2.53 7.50
N VAL A 106 -1.80 -3.29 6.88
CA VAL A 106 -2.74 -4.18 7.56
C VAL A 106 -2.69 -5.54 6.86
N ILE A 107 -2.39 -6.60 7.59
CA ILE A 107 -2.38 -7.97 7.05
C ILE A 107 -3.83 -8.46 6.95
N VAL A 108 -4.25 -8.88 5.77
CA VAL A 108 -5.57 -9.47 5.55
C VAL A 108 -5.41 -10.91 5.08
N CYS A 109 -5.75 -11.84 5.93
CA CYS A 109 -5.65 -13.28 5.66
C CYS A 109 -7.00 -13.80 5.15
N THR A 110 -7.07 -14.11 3.87
CA THR A 110 -8.27 -14.65 3.20
C THR A 110 -8.33 -16.17 3.26
N LYS A 111 -9.47 -16.74 2.83
CA LYS A 111 -9.74 -18.18 2.80
C LYS A 111 -9.67 -18.83 4.19
N GLY A 112 -9.99 -18.06 5.25
CA GLY A 112 -10.04 -18.55 6.61
C GLY A 112 -11.10 -19.62 6.87
N ASP A 113 -12.05 -19.74 5.95
CA ASP A 113 -13.05 -20.81 5.86
C ASP A 113 -12.49 -22.14 5.34
N LEU A 114 -11.34 -22.11 4.66
CA LEU A 114 -10.72 -23.32 4.07
C LEU A 114 -9.61 -23.92 4.92
N ALA A 115 -8.88 -23.09 5.68
CA ALA A 115 -7.80 -23.54 6.55
C ALA A 115 -7.49 -22.52 7.64
N GLU A 116 -6.87 -22.97 8.73
CA GLU A 116 -6.38 -22.10 9.80
C GLU A 116 -5.23 -21.21 9.34
N ALA A 117 -5.18 -20.00 9.89
CA ALA A 117 -4.18 -18.99 9.56
C ALA A 117 -2.95 -19.04 10.49
N GLU A 118 -2.71 -20.17 11.19
CA GLU A 118 -1.74 -20.26 12.30
C GLU A 118 -0.33 -19.82 11.90
N PHE A 119 0.14 -20.27 10.72
CA PHE A 119 1.46 -19.88 10.22
C PHE A 119 1.61 -18.35 10.06
N LEU A 120 0.60 -17.68 9.49
CA LEU A 120 0.63 -16.22 9.36
C LEU A 120 0.39 -15.52 10.70
N ARG A 121 -0.53 -16.05 11.52
CA ARG A 121 -0.82 -15.50 12.84
C ARG A 121 0.45 -15.50 13.70
N SER A 122 1.13 -16.62 13.82
CA SER A 122 2.37 -16.74 14.61
C SER A 122 3.50 -15.84 14.09
N ALA A 123 3.57 -15.63 12.77
CA ALA A 123 4.53 -14.71 12.18
C ALA A 123 4.30 -13.24 12.59
N TYR A 124 3.03 -12.83 12.76
CA TYR A 124 2.66 -11.43 12.99
C TYR A 124 2.12 -11.12 14.39
N GLU A 125 1.84 -12.10 15.25
CA GLU A 125 1.29 -11.87 16.61
C GLU A 125 2.17 -10.98 17.50
N LYS A 126 3.50 -10.99 17.28
CA LYS A 126 4.48 -10.16 17.99
C LYS A 126 4.86 -8.90 17.23
N SER A 127 4.25 -8.66 16.08
CA SER A 127 4.38 -7.41 15.34
C SER A 127 3.31 -6.42 15.81
N THR A 128 3.53 -5.15 15.52
CA THR A 128 2.50 -4.11 15.76
C THR A 128 1.52 -3.99 14.60
N LEU A 129 1.63 -4.87 13.59
CA LEU A 129 0.79 -4.83 12.39
C LEU A 129 -0.59 -5.43 12.69
N PRO A 130 -1.69 -4.73 12.38
CA PRO A 130 -3.03 -5.29 12.46
C PRO A 130 -3.16 -6.53 11.57
N PHE A 131 -3.84 -7.55 12.09
CA PHE A 131 -4.06 -8.82 11.40
C PHE A 131 -5.55 -9.17 11.39
N ILE A 132 -6.14 -9.22 10.20
CA ILE A 132 -7.56 -9.52 9.99
C ILE A 132 -7.68 -10.86 9.26
N ARG A 133 -8.40 -11.82 9.87
CA ARG A 133 -8.76 -13.08 9.22
C ARG A 133 -10.14 -12.93 8.57
N ILE A 134 -10.24 -13.26 7.30
CA ILE A 134 -11.48 -13.25 6.56
C ILE A 134 -12.02 -14.67 6.43
N ASP A 135 -13.23 -14.85 6.89
CA ASP A 135 -14.02 -16.06 6.70
C ASP A 135 -15.26 -15.69 5.88
N TYR A 136 -15.30 -16.17 4.64
CA TYR A 136 -16.41 -15.85 3.73
C TYR A 136 -17.71 -16.57 4.07
N SER A 137 -17.66 -17.69 4.80
CA SER A 137 -18.85 -18.47 5.18
C SER A 137 -19.65 -17.77 6.26
N SER A 138 -18.98 -17.13 7.21
CA SER A 138 -19.58 -16.38 8.31
C SER A 138 -19.64 -14.88 8.08
N GLY A 139 -18.85 -14.36 7.14
CA GLY A 139 -18.64 -12.92 6.94
C GLY A 139 -17.68 -12.28 7.95
N ALA A 140 -17.04 -13.06 8.80
CA ALA A 140 -16.13 -12.54 9.82
C ALA A 140 -14.95 -11.80 9.18
N GLY A 141 -14.53 -10.69 9.79
CA GLY A 141 -13.44 -9.82 9.35
C GLY A 141 -13.82 -8.78 8.29
N LEU A 142 -14.95 -8.94 7.57
CA LEU A 142 -15.36 -7.98 6.54
C LEU A 142 -15.67 -6.59 7.11
N ASP A 143 -16.35 -6.54 8.24
CA ASP A 143 -16.71 -5.25 8.87
C ASP A 143 -15.49 -4.55 9.46
N GLU A 144 -14.50 -5.29 9.92
CA GLU A 144 -13.22 -4.71 10.35
C GLU A 144 -12.48 -4.05 9.18
N VAL A 145 -12.44 -4.69 8.01
CA VAL A 145 -11.87 -4.08 6.80
C VAL A 145 -12.63 -2.80 6.42
N LYS A 146 -13.97 -2.78 6.48
CA LYS A 146 -14.78 -1.57 6.23
C LYS A 146 -14.44 -0.44 7.21
N GLN A 147 -14.25 -0.75 8.49
CA GLN A 147 -13.84 0.24 9.50
C GLN A 147 -12.47 0.84 9.19
N TRP A 148 -11.52 0.02 8.71
CA TRP A 148 -10.22 0.54 8.27
C TRP A 148 -10.31 1.46 7.06
N ILE A 149 -11.28 1.25 6.16
CA ILE A 149 -11.49 2.10 4.97
C ILE A 149 -12.12 3.44 5.35
N SER A 150 -12.99 3.48 6.37
CA SER A 150 -13.73 4.68 6.74
C SER A 150 -12.82 5.89 7.00
N GLY A 151 -13.06 6.99 6.27
CA GLY A 151 -12.29 8.22 6.33
C GLY A 151 -10.87 8.16 5.73
N ARG A 152 -10.49 7.05 5.07
CA ARG A 152 -9.12 6.81 4.58
C ARG A 152 -9.09 6.48 3.09
N LEU A 153 -7.96 6.75 2.46
CA LEU A 153 -7.65 6.22 1.13
C LEU A 153 -6.83 4.94 1.28
N CYS A 154 -7.39 3.82 0.81
CA CYS A 154 -6.82 2.49 0.97
C CYS A 154 -6.47 1.85 -0.37
N ALA A 155 -5.50 0.94 -0.38
CA ALA A 155 -5.21 0.08 -1.51
C ALA A 155 -5.05 -1.38 -1.07
N PHE A 156 -5.28 -2.32 -1.99
CA PHE A 156 -5.12 -3.75 -1.74
C PHE A 156 -3.95 -4.31 -2.54
N CYS A 157 -3.04 -4.98 -1.86
CA CYS A 157 -1.83 -5.55 -2.39
C CYS A 157 -1.75 -7.04 -2.05
N GLY A 158 -1.15 -7.84 -2.92
CA GLY A 158 -0.97 -9.29 -2.71
C GLY A 158 -0.82 -10.04 -4.02
N ASN A 159 -0.33 -11.26 -3.97
CA ASN A 159 -0.09 -12.09 -5.15
C ASN A 159 -1.39 -12.42 -5.92
N SER A 160 -1.25 -12.89 -7.16
CA SER A 160 -2.40 -13.41 -7.91
C SER A 160 -2.97 -14.64 -7.19
N GLY A 161 -4.29 -14.77 -7.17
CA GLY A 161 -4.98 -15.93 -6.57
C GLY A 161 -5.13 -15.91 -5.04
N VAL A 162 -4.61 -14.91 -4.32
CA VAL A 162 -4.80 -14.78 -2.86
C VAL A 162 -6.21 -14.33 -2.46
N GLY A 163 -7.10 -14.05 -3.41
CA GLY A 163 -8.49 -13.69 -3.12
C GLY A 163 -8.80 -12.21 -3.04
N LYS A 164 -7.93 -11.31 -3.56
CA LYS A 164 -8.22 -9.84 -3.57
C LYS A 164 -9.55 -9.51 -4.24
N SER A 165 -9.79 -10.04 -5.43
CA SER A 165 -11.06 -9.79 -6.16
C SER A 165 -12.26 -10.37 -5.41
N THR A 166 -12.10 -11.55 -4.79
CA THR A 166 -13.15 -12.15 -3.97
C THR A 166 -13.44 -11.27 -2.75
N LEU A 167 -12.40 -10.75 -2.09
CA LEU A 167 -12.54 -9.84 -0.96
C LEU A 167 -13.26 -8.55 -1.38
N LEU A 168 -12.84 -7.93 -2.47
CA LEU A 168 -13.49 -6.72 -2.99
C LEU A 168 -14.96 -6.97 -3.37
N ASN A 169 -15.26 -8.11 -3.99
CA ASN A 169 -16.64 -8.48 -4.32
C ASN A 169 -17.48 -8.76 -3.07
N ALA A 170 -16.90 -9.35 -2.02
CA ALA A 170 -17.60 -9.59 -0.76
C ALA A 170 -17.84 -8.27 0.01
N LEU A 171 -16.91 -7.33 -0.06
CA LEU A 171 -17.07 -6.00 0.52
C LEU A 171 -18.11 -5.17 -0.24
N LEU A 172 -18.16 -5.28 -1.57
CA LEU A 172 -18.93 -4.41 -2.47
C LEU A 172 -19.83 -5.23 -3.40
N PRO A 173 -20.83 -5.97 -2.87
CA PRO A 173 -21.67 -6.86 -3.68
C PRO A 173 -22.45 -6.12 -4.77
N ASP A 174 -22.84 -4.87 -4.54
CA ASP A 174 -23.55 -4.05 -5.53
C ASP A 174 -22.62 -3.30 -6.50
N ALA A 175 -21.43 -2.92 -6.07
CA ALA A 175 -20.44 -2.28 -6.94
C ALA A 175 -19.83 -3.26 -7.96
N ALA A 176 -19.84 -4.56 -7.73
CA ALA A 176 -19.50 -5.56 -8.74
C ALA A 176 -20.44 -5.47 -9.96
N ARG A 177 -21.69 -5.03 -9.77
CA ARG A 177 -22.63 -4.74 -10.86
C ARG A 177 -22.41 -3.36 -11.46
N GLU A 178 -22.09 -2.34 -10.64
CA GLU A 178 -21.80 -0.98 -11.10
C GLU A 178 -20.38 -0.84 -11.65
N THR A 179 -19.36 -1.52 -11.09
CA THR A 179 -18.00 -1.52 -11.67
C THR A 179 -17.95 -2.25 -13.01
N SER A 180 -18.80 -3.23 -13.26
CA SER A 180 -18.99 -3.73 -14.64
C SER A 180 -19.65 -2.68 -15.53
N ALA A 181 -20.61 -1.91 -15.03
CA ALA A 181 -21.25 -0.81 -15.76
C ALA A 181 -20.35 0.44 -15.84
N ILE A 182 -19.60 0.78 -14.77
CA ILE A 182 -18.61 1.85 -14.74
C ILE A 182 -17.39 1.45 -15.60
N SER A 183 -16.93 0.21 -15.54
CA SER A 183 -15.83 -0.27 -16.40
C SER A 183 -16.25 -0.40 -17.85
N GLN A 184 -17.51 -0.72 -18.15
CA GLN A 184 -18.04 -0.68 -19.52
C GLN A 184 -18.27 0.76 -20.00
N LYS A 185 -18.82 1.66 -19.17
CA LYS A 185 -18.95 3.09 -19.50
C LYS A 185 -17.61 3.82 -19.63
N LEU A 186 -16.56 3.35 -18.96
CA LEU A 186 -15.20 3.90 -18.99
C LEU A 186 -14.27 3.16 -19.98
N GLY A 187 -14.83 2.30 -20.87
CA GLY A 187 -14.09 1.69 -21.98
C GLY A 187 -13.06 0.63 -21.55
N ARG A 188 -13.32 -0.19 -20.50
CA ARG A 188 -12.50 -1.36 -20.21
C ARG A 188 -12.61 -2.40 -21.32
N GLY A 189 -11.82 -2.22 -22.37
CA GLY A 189 -11.46 -3.29 -23.31
C GLY A 189 -10.60 -4.33 -22.57
N ARG A 190 -10.76 -5.58 -22.92
CA ARG A 190 -10.27 -6.80 -22.25
C ARG A 190 -8.75 -6.91 -22.00
N HIS A 191 -7.89 -5.91 -22.31
CA HIS A 191 -6.42 -6.08 -22.35
C HIS A 191 -5.52 -4.88 -21.99
N THR A 192 -5.96 -3.82 -21.28
CA THR A 192 -5.06 -2.68 -20.96
C THR A 192 -5.32 -2.06 -19.58
N THR A 193 -5.19 -2.81 -18.50
CA THR A 193 -5.36 -2.25 -17.15
C THR A 193 -3.99 -2.01 -16.48
N ARG A 194 -3.37 -0.85 -16.77
CA ARG A 194 -2.23 -0.31 -16.00
C ARG A 194 -2.60 0.95 -15.20
N GLU A 195 -3.87 1.32 -15.18
CA GLU A 195 -4.34 2.60 -14.64
C GLU A 195 -4.96 2.41 -13.27
N VAL A 196 -4.53 3.26 -12.32
CA VAL A 196 -5.12 3.33 -10.98
C VAL A 196 -6.42 4.10 -11.06
N THR A 197 -7.47 3.57 -10.42
CA THR A 197 -8.76 4.26 -10.27
C THR A 197 -9.15 4.32 -8.80
N VAL A 198 -9.48 5.51 -8.31
CA VAL A 198 -9.98 5.73 -6.93
C VAL A 198 -11.50 5.80 -6.97
N PHE A 199 -12.16 5.09 -6.07
CA PHE A 199 -13.61 5.15 -5.90
C PHE A 199 -14.00 5.24 -4.42
N GLU A 200 -15.17 5.81 -4.14
CA GLU A 200 -15.69 5.98 -2.79
C GLU A 200 -16.36 4.70 -2.30
N ALA A 201 -16.07 4.29 -1.06
CA ALA A 201 -16.68 3.16 -0.41
C ALA A 201 -16.60 3.30 1.12
N PHE A 202 -17.63 2.90 1.83
CA PHE A 202 -17.67 2.84 3.31
C PHE A 202 -17.26 4.13 4.02
N GLY A 203 -17.61 5.29 3.46
CA GLY A 203 -17.19 6.59 4.00
C GLY A 203 -15.71 6.92 3.80
N GLY A 204 -14.99 6.14 3.03
CA GLY A 204 -13.60 6.37 2.62
C GLY A 204 -13.40 6.15 1.12
N ARG A 205 -12.19 5.83 0.70
CA ARG A 205 -11.81 5.66 -0.71
C ARG A 205 -10.96 4.42 -0.90
N ILE A 206 -11.14 3.74 -2.02
CA ILE A 206 -10.31 2.59 -2.41
C ILE A 206 -9.63 2.92 -3.74
N ALA A 207 -8.31 2.76 -3.79
CA ALA A 207 -7.55 2.77 -5.03
C ALA A 207 -7.49 1.34 -5.59
N ASP A 208 -8.21 1.11 -6.70
CA ASP A 208 -8.04 -0.09 -7.51
C ASP A 208 -6.74 0.04 -8.30
N THR A 209 -5.77 -0.76 -7.94
CA THR A 209 -4.40 -0.67 -8.44
C THR A 209 -4.04 -1.95 -9.17
N PRO A 210 -4.32 -2.03 -10.48
CA PRO A 210 -3.84 -3.13 -11.29
C PRO A 210 -2.30 -3.16 -11.23
N GLY A 211 -1.72 -4.29 -10.83
CA GLY A 211 -0.26 -4.43 -10.73
C GLY A 211 0.33 -4.38 -9.32
N PHE A 212 -0.40 -3.96 -8.26
CA PHE A 212 -0.06 -4.34 -6.90
C PHE A 212 -0.25 -5.86 -6.68
N ALA A 213 -0.70 -6.57 -7.71
CA ALA A 213 -0.91 -8.02 -7.66
C ALA A 213 0.33 -8.84 -7.97
N SER A 214 1.24 -8.35 -8.79
CA SER A 214 2.49 -9.03 -9.15
C SER A 214 3.65 -8.25 -8.58
N LEU A 215 3.93 -8.50 -7.33
CA LEU A 215 4.92 -7.74 -6.62
C LEU A 215 6.32 -8.17 -6.97
N GLU A 216 6.88 -7.36 -7.77
CA GLU A 216 8.27 -7.00 -7.60
C GLU A 216 8.29 -6.00 -6.42
N ALA A 217 8.38 -6.50 -5.19
CA ALA A 217 8.54 -5.66 -3.99
C ALA A 217 9.68 -4.64 -4.18
N ASN A 218 10.69 -5.01 -4.95
CA ASN A 218 11.80 -4.15 -5.37
C ASN A 218 11.38 -2.95 -6.24
N ARG A 219 10.16 -2.96 -6.82
CA ARG A 219 9.61 -1.84 -7.62
C ARG A 219 8.64 -0.96 -6.83
N ALA A 220 8.15 -1.43 -5.69
CA ALA A 220 7.24 -0.68 -4.85
C ALA A 220 7.96 0.45 -4.07
N GLY A 221 9.23 0.24 -3.73
CA GLY A 221 10.06 1.24 -3.04
C GLY A 221 11.45 0.70 -2.70
N PHE A 222 12.34 1.61 -2.33
CA PHE A 222 13.67 1.35 -1.80
C PHE A 222 13.77 1.99 -0.43
N ILE A 223 14.17 1.25 0.58
CA ILE A 223 14.39 1.75 1.93
C ILE A 223 15.90 1.79 2.15
N PRO A 224 16.50 2.95 2.41
CA PRO A 224 17.90 3.05 2.77
C PRO A 224 18.20 2.25 4.05
N LYS A 225 19.40 1.69 4.18
CA LYS A 225 19.78 0.88 5.35
C LYS A 225 19.60 1.61 6.68
N GLU A 226 19.83 2.92 6.68
CA GLU A 226 19.68 3.79 7.84
C GLU A 226 18.23 4.00 8.29
N ASN A 227 17.25 3.77 7.41
CA ASN A 227 15.83 3.86 7.70
C ASN A 227 15.20 2.48 7.97
N LEU A 228 15.90 1.39 7.65
CA LEU A 228 15.30 0.06 7.63
C LEU A 228 14.85 -0.40 9.02
N GLU A 229 15.58 -0.07 10.09
CA GLU A 229 15.19 -0.39 11.46
C GLU A 229 13.86 0.26 11.87
N HIS A 230 13.57 1.47 11.36
CA HIS A 230 12.32 2.19 11.60
C HIS A 230 11.14 1.65 10.80
N ALA A 231 11.42 0.91 9.72
CA ALA A 231 10.41 0.25 8.90
C ALA A 231 9.85 -1.04 9.53
N PHE A 232 10.40 -1.45 10.67
CA PHE A 232 9.91 -2.54 11.53
C PHE A 232 9.44 -1.96 12.87
N PRO A 233 8.18 -1.53 12.99
CA PRO A 233 7.70 -0.78 14.16
C PRO A 233 7.87 -1.51 15.49
N GLU A 234 7.85 -2.85 15.47
CA GLU A 234 8.11 -3.70 16.64
C GLU A 234 9.53 -3.58 17.20
N PHE A 235 10.49 -3.03 16.44
CA PHE A 235 11.82 -2.73 16.91
C PHE A 235 11.87 -1.42 17.74
N GLY A 236 10.89 -0.53 17.53
CA GLY A 236 10.83 0.80 18.15
C GLY A 236 11.19 0.84 19.63
N PRO A 237 10.62 -0.05 20.50
CA PRO A 237 10.93 -0.06 21.92
C PRO A 237 12.41 -0.35 22.25
N TYR A 238 13.19 -0.89 21.32
CA TYR A 238 14.57 -1.34 21.52
C TYR A 238 15.61 -0.46 20.81
N LEU A 239 15.15 0.41 19.90
CA LEU A 239 16.05 1.32 19.18
C LEU A 239 16.69 2.31 20.14
N GLY A 240 17.97 2.62 19.93
CA GLY A 240 18.77 3.49 20.81
C GLY A 240 19.25 2.82 22.11
N GLN A 241 18.87 1.57 22.40
CA GLN A 241 19.29 0.84 23.59
C GLN A 241 20.47 -0.12 23.35
N CYS A 242 20.98 -0.20 22.13
CA CYS A 242 22.13 -1.01 21.78
C CYS A 242 23.43 -0.43 22.35
N GLN A 243 24.39 -1.30 22.65
CA GLN A 243 25.72 -0.89 23.16
C GLN A 243 26.46 0.02 22.18
N PHE A 244 26.23 -0.13 20.86
CA PHE A 244 26.92 0.62 19.82
C PHE A 244 25.95 1.51 19.06
N THR A 245 26.33 2.76 18.81
CA THR A 245 25.64 3.66 17.89
C THR A 245 25.73 3.12 16.46
N GLY A 246 24.62 3.16 15.71
CA GLY A 246 24.57 2.65 14.34
C GLY A 246 24.60 1.11 14.26
N CYS A 247 24.12 0.44 15.32
CA CYS A 247 23.96 -1.00 15.34
C CYS A 247 23.09 -1.48 14.17
N SER A 248 23.57 -2.48 13.44
CA SER A 248 22.80 -3.09 12.35
C SER A 248 21.79 -4.13 12.82
N HIS A 249 21.75 -4.40 14.14
CA HIS A 249 20.91 -5.41 14.80
C HIS A 249 21.12 -6.84 14.31
N ARG A 250 22.29 -7.16 13.76
CA ARG A 250 22.58 -8.49 13.14
C ARG A 250 23.58 -9.31 13.90
N THR A 251 24.78 -8.80 14.13
CA THR A 251 25.89 -9.55 14.73
C THR A 251 26.49 -8.89 15.96
N GLU A 252 26.15 -7.63 16.21
CA GLU A 252 26.75 -6.82 17.25
C GLU A 252 26.45 -7.36 18.65
N LYS A 253 27.46 -7.36 19.51
CA LYS A 253 27.30 -7.66 20.93
C LYS A 253 26.51 -6.54 21.61
N GLY A 254 25.68 -6.91 22.61
CA GLY A 254 24.88 -5.92 23.33
C GLY A 254 23.81 -5.24 22.48
N CYS A 255 23.31 -5.92 21.46
CA CYS A 255 22.20 -5.44 20.63
C CYS A 255 20.86 -5.71 21.35
N ALA A 256 20.10 -4.64 21.64
CA ALA A 256 18.82 -4.73 22.34
C ALA A 256 17.73 -5.45 21.50
N VAL A 257 17.72 -5.27 20.19
CA VAL A 257 16.78 -5.98 19.28
C VAL A 257 17.04 -7.48 19.30
N ARG A 258 18.30 -7.91 19.22
CA ARG A 258 18.67 -9.34 19.29
C ARG A 258 18.39 -9.94 20.68
N GLN A 259 18.56 -9.17 21.72
CA GLN A 259 18.19 -9.60 23.06
C GLN A 259 16.67 -9.82 23.16
N ALA A 260 15.87 -8.86 22.68
CA ALA A 260 14.42 -8.99 22.64
C ALA A 260 13.95 -10.19 21.80
N LEU A 261 14.63 -10.47 20.69
CA LEU A 261 14.39 -11.68 19.90
C LEU A 261 14.69 -12.96 20.71
N ALA A 262 15.83 -13.04 21.38
CA ALA A 262 16.20 -14.18 22.22
C ALA A 262 15.23 -14.39 23.39
N GLU A 263 14.65 -13.33 23.93
CA GLU A 263 13.61 -13.35 24.96
C GLU A 263 12.20 -13.68 24.40
N GLY A 264 12.09 -13.93 23.10
CA GLY A 264 10.83 -14.27 22.44
C GLY A 264 9.84 -13.09 22.33
N LYS A 265 10.28 -11.84 22.47
CA LYS A 265 9.45 -10.63 22.36
C LYS A 265 9.24 -10.19 20.92
N LEU A 266 10.07 -10.64 19.98
CA LEU A 266 9.99 -10.39 18.56
C LEU A 266 9.77 -11.69 17.79
N SER A 267 9.17 -11.60 16.61
CA SER A 267 9.00 -12.73 15.70
C SER A 267 10.31 -13.04 14.99
N GLN A 268 10.75 -14.30 15.03
CA GLN A 268 11.93 -14.78 14.30
C GLN A 268 11.76 -14.53 12.80
N THR A 269 10.59 -14.83 12.25
CA THR A 269 10.28 -14.64 10.82
C THR A 269 10.45 -13.19 10.38
N ARG A 270 9.94 -12.24 11.18
CA ARG A 270 10.07 -10.81 10.92
C ARG A 270 11.53 -10.35 11.00
N TYR A 271 12.25 -10.83 12.02
CA TYR A 271 13.68 -10.53 12.15
C TYR A 271 14.51 -11.09 10.99
N ASP A 272 14.22 -12.31 10.52
CA ASP A 272 14.89 -12.90 9.36
C ASP A 272 14.63 -12.09 8.09
N SER A 273 13.41 -11.59 7.91
CA SER A 273 13.05 -10.69 6.82
C SER A 273 13.82 -9.36 6.90
N TYR A 274 13.95 -8.78 8.09
CA TYR A 274 14.79 -7.60 8.31
C TYR A 274 16.24 -7.85 7.89
N CYS A 275 16.83 -8.95 8.33
CA CYS A 275 18.21 -9.32 7.97
C CYS A 275 18.39 -9.49 6.47
N ALA A 276 17.44 -10.16 5.79
CA ALA A 276 17.46 -10.33 4.34
C ALA A 276 17.38 -8.99 3.61
N MET A 277 16.49 -8.09 4.05
CA MET A 277 16.35 -6.74 3.47
C MET A 277 17.61 -5.89 3.73
N TYR A 278 18.21 -5.99 4.91
CA TYR A 278 19.44 -5.28 5.22
C TYR A 278 20.58 -5.74 4.31
N ASP A 279 20.70 -7.05 4.05
CA ASP A 279 21.72 -7.60 3.13
C ASP A 279 21.57 -7.08 1.71
N GLU A 280 20.36 -6.83 1.25
CA GLU A 280 20.09 -6.27 -0.07
C GLU A 280 20.54 -4.79 -0.20
N VAL A 281 20.53 -4.04 0.90
CA VAL A 281 20.74 -2.58 0.85
C VAL A 281 22.05 -2.11 1.50
N LYS A 282 22.73 -2.94 2.29
CA LYS A 282 23.91 -2.55 3.10
C LYS A 282 25.04 -1.93 2.30
N ASP A 283 25.26 -2.39 1.07
CA ASP A 283 26.34 -1.97 0.19
C ASP A 283 25.90 -0.96 -0.88
N VAL A 284 24.60 -0.60 -0.92
CA VAL A 284 24.06 0.37 -1.87
C VAL A 284 24.49 1.78 -1.48
N LYS A 285 25.27 2.42 -2.35
CA LYS A 285 25.78 3.78 -2.14
C LYS A 285 24.73 4.81 -2.55
N ASP A 286 24.77 6.02 -1.99
CA ASP A 286 23.78 7.08 -2.22
C ASP A 286 23.52 7.38 -3.69
N TRP A 287 24.57 7.37 -4.53
CA TRP A 287 24.45 7.62 -5.96
C TRP A 287 23.82 6.46 -6.76
N GLN A 288 23.75 5.26 -6.17
CA GLN A 288 23.09 4.07 -6.73
C GLN A 288 21.63 3.95 -6.33
N ARG A 289 21.17 4.77 -5.37
CA ARG A 289 19.78 4.74 -4.89
C ARG A 289 18.82 5.10 -6.02
N PRO A 290 17.72 4.36 -6.19
CA PRO A 290 16.70 4.71 -7.16
C PRO A 290 16.16 6.12 -6.88
N LYS A 291 16.09 6.94 -7.93
CA LYS A 291 15.44 8.26 -7.86
C LYS A 291 13.97 8.04 -8.16
N PHE A 292 13.14 8.08 -7.13
CA PHE A 292 11.68 7.99 -7.25
C PHE A 292 11.04 9.37 -7.31
#